data_12648bb0c01e1d9f9db75f4c14ff21e6
#
_entry.id   12648bb0c01e1d9f9db75f4c14ff21e6
#
_cell.length_a   1.000
_cell.length_b   1.000
_cell.length_c   1.000
_cell.angle_alpha   90.00
_cell.angle_beta   90.00
_cell.angle_gamma   90.00
#
_symmetry.space_group_name_H-M   'P 1'
#
loop_
_entity.id
_entity.type
_entity.pdbx_description
1 polymer ?
#
loop_
_entity_poly.entity_id
_entity_poly.type
_entity_poly.pdbx_seq_one_letter_code
_entity_poly.pdbx_strand_id
1 'polypeptide(L)'
;MNVGITCYPTYGGSGAVATELGIALAQRGHEVHFVTYKQPFRLPTFLPRVFFHEVDVGRYPLFEFPPYDLALAVRMHEVVREHKLDLLHCHYAIPHATSAWITKQMLKEEKRDIKVVTTLHGTDITIVGQDPSFHSITKFSIEKSDALTAVSRYLQNETLSAFGCTACRIDVIPNFIDPKVYDRARYDGQLRAQFDGNSKVLMHISNFRPVKRIRDVVRVFAAVNQAVPSVLVMVGDGPDRGDAEKEARELGVDKRVHFLGKIDSVAPLLAAADLFVLPSNSESFGLSALEALASGAPVIGTKAGGLPEVVRDGETGVLCPVGDVEGMAHAAIAILQDADRWQTMSRRAAADARERFAMDDIVEQYEDMYKHALA
;
A
#
# COMPACT_ATOMS: atom_id res chain seq x y z
N MET A 1 17.12 -18.51 2.57
CA MET A 1 16.74 -18.10 3.92
C MET A 1 15.33 -18.54 4.19
N ASN A 2 15.00 -18.78 5.46
CA ASN A 2 13.65 -19.07 5.93
C ASN A 2 13.11 -17.80 6.62
N VAL A 3 12.17 -17.14 5.97
CA VAL A 3 11.68 -15.81 6.36
C VAL A 3 10.27 -15.90 6.90
N GLY A 4 10.05 -15.45 8.14
CA GLY A 4 8.71 -15.26 8.69
C GLY A 4 8.18 -13.87 8.35
N ILE A 5 7.00 -13.76 7.76
CA ILE A 5 6.35 -12.47 7.45
C ILE A 5 5.06 -12.35 8.24
N THR A 6 4.87 -11.22 8.91
CA THR A 6 3.61 -10.85 9.55
C THR A 6 3.11 -9.51 9.07
N CYS A 7 1.81 -9.43 8.79
CA CYS A 7 1.17 -8.22 8.26
C CYS A 7 -0.33 -8.23 8.59
N TYR A 8 -1.02 -7.13 8.32
CA TYR A 8 -2.46 -7.14 8.26
C TYR A 8 -2.92 -7.85 6.97
N PRO A 9 -3.65 -8.98 7.06
CA PRO A 9 -4.06 -9.77 5.89
C PRO A 9 -5.30 -9.19 5.18
N THR A 10 -5.51 -7.87 5.30
CA THR A 10 -6.71 -7.18 4.81
C THR A 10 -6.43 -6.43 3.50
N TYR A 11 -7.52 -6.04 2.82
CA TYR A 11 -7.45 -5.14 1.65
C TYR A 11 -6.80 -3.81 2.05
N GLY A 12 -5.59 -3.58 1.60
CA GLY A 12 -4.81 -2.37 1.88
C GLY A 12 -3.40 -2.45 1.32
N GLY A 13 -2.77 -1.30 1.13
CA GLY A 13 -1.45 -1.23 0.49
C GLY A 13 -0.37 -2.03 1.23
N SER A 14 -0.33 -1.95 2.56
CA SER A 14 0.69 -2.67 3.35
C SER A 14 0.55 -4.19 3.29
N GLY A 15 -0.70 -4.70 3.34
CA GLY A 15 -0.95 -6.14 3.19
C GLY A 15 -0.59 -6.65 1.80
N ALA A 16 -0.93 -5.88 0.76
CA ALA A 16 -0.55 -6.20 -0.61
C ALA A 16 0.97 -6.27 -0.78
N VAL A 17 1.69 -5.23 -0.32
CA VAL A 17 3.17 -5.18 -0.41
C VAL A 17 3.81 -6.34 0.35
N ALA A 18 3.36 -6.63 1.57
CA ALA A 18 3.89 -7.76 2.35
C ALA A 18 3.69 -9.10 1.64
N THR A 19 2.51 -9.29 1.05
CA THR A 19 2.19 -10.52 0.32
C THR A 19 3.01 -10.64 -0.95
N GLU A 20 3.09 -9.59 -1.76
CA GLU A 20 3.86 -9.58 -3.01
C GLU A 20 5.37 -9.73 -2.74
N LEU A 21 5.89 -9.13 -1.66
CA LEU A 21 7.27 -9.34 -1.22
C LEU A 21 7.52 -10.82 -0.89
N GLY A 22 6.64 -11.45 -0.12
CA GLY A 22 6.79 -12.86 0.23
C GLY A 22 6.72 -13.79 -0.98
N ILE A 23 5.84 -13.49 -1.95
CA ILE A 23 5.74 -14.22 -3.21
C ILE A 23 7.05 -14.08 -4.00
N ALA A 24 7.56 -12.86 -4.14
CA ALA A 24 8.79 -12.58 -4.87
C ALA A 24 10.02 -13.25 -4.22
N LEU A 25 10.13 -13.21 -2.90
CA LEU A 25 11.18 -13.92 -2.15
C LEU A 25 11.12 -15.43 -2.38
N ALA A 26 9.93 -16.02 -2.37
CA ALA A 26 9.76 -17.45 -2.64
C ALA A 26 10.17 -17.84 -4.08
N GLN A 27 9.85 -17.00 -5.06
CA GLN A 27 10.29 -17.17 -6.45
C GLN A 27 11.82 -17.08 -6.60
N ARG A 28 12.49 -16.36 -5.72
CA ARG A 28 13.96 -16.23 -5.65
C ARG A 28 14.62 -17.34 -4.80
N GLY A 29 13.84 -18.31 -4.33
CA GLY A 29 14.32 -19.53 -3.68
C GLY A 29 14.33 -19.52 -2.16
N HIS A 30 13.79 -18.49 -1.51
CA HIS A 30 13.59 -18.45 -0.07
C HIS A 30 12.38 -19.29 0.36
N GLU A 31 12.34 -19.77 1.60
CA GLU A 31 11.13 -20.27 2.23
C GLU A 31 10.46 -19.12 3.00
N VAL A 32 9.16 -18.92 2.75
CA VAL A 32 8.39 -17.81 3.31
C VAL A 32 7.22 -18.33 4.13
N HIS A 33 7.15 -17.90 5.37
CA HIS A 33 6.14 -18.31 6.35
C HIS A 33 5.31 -17.10 6.77
N PHE A 34 4.08 -16.99 6.24
CA PHE A 34 3.13 -15.97 6.68
C PHE A 34 2.51 -16.37 8.01
N VAL A 35 2.64 -15.51 9.04
CA VAL A 35 2.05 -15.71 10.36
C VAL A 35 1.04 -14.60 10.61
N THR A 36 -0.24 -14.87 10.36
CA THR A 36 -1.35 -13.89 10.42
C THR A 36 -2.66 -14.56 10.83
N TYR A 37 -3.67 -13.78 11.25
CA TYR A 37 -4.98 -14.31 11.69
C TYR A 37 -5.90 -14.75 10.55
N LYS A 38 -5.51 -14.55 9.30
CA LYS A 38 -6.24 -14.95 8.08
C LYS A 38 -5.24 -15.00 6.93
N GLN A 39 -5.54 -15.83 5.92
CA GLN A 39 -4.72 -15.85 4.70
C GLN A 39 -4.57 -14.42 4.12
N PRO A 40 -3.34 -13.97 3.85
CA PRO A 40 -3.09 -12.65 3.31
C PRO A 40 -3.80 -12.40 1.98
N PHE A 41 -4.30 -11.20 1.82
CA PHE A 41 -4.87 -10.72 0.56
C PHE A 41 -3.84 -10.86 -0.58
N ARG A 42 -4.28 -11.29 -1.75
CA ARG A 42 -3.48 -11.61 -2.95
C ARG A 42 -2.59 -12.86 -2.82
N LEU A 43 -2.56 -13.56 -1.69
CA LEU A 43 -1.80 -14.80 -1.59
C LEU A 43 -2.54 -15.92 -2.34
N PRO A 44 -1.91 -16.57 -3.36
CA PRO A 44 -2.51 -17.71 -4.04
C PRO A 44 -2.75 -18.88 -3.08
N THR A 45 -3.73 -19.73 -3.40
CA THR A 45 -4.05 -20.91 -2.59
C THR A 45 -2.88 -21.88 -2.47
N PHE A 46 -2.03 -21.95 -3.50
CA PHE A 46 -0.81 -22.75 -3.51
C PHE A 46 0.31 -22.00 -4.23
N LEU A 47 1.45 -21.90 -3.55
CA LEU A 47 2.70 -21.44 -4.13
C LEU A 47 3.85 -22.22 -3.49
N PRO A 48 4.76 -22.84 -4.29
CA PRO A 48 5.92 -23.53 -3.74
C PRO A 48 6.72 -22.61 -2.81
N ARG A 49 7.22 -23.16 -1.70
CA ARG A 49 8.02 -22.45 -0.68
C ARG A 49 7.29 -21.35 0.08
N VAL A 50 5.97 -21.28 -0.02
CA VAL A 50 5.15 -20.36 0.78
C VAL A 50 4.22 -21.15 1.67
N PHE A 51 4.24 -20.82 2.97
CA PHE A 51 3.48 -21.47 4.02
C PHE A 51 2.63 -20.44 4.75
N PHE A 52 1.42 -20.81 5.11
CA PHE A 52 0.54 -19.98 5.91
C PHE A 52 0.29 -20.63 7.28
N HIS A 53 0.48 -19.84 8.33
CA HIS A 53 0.28 -20.23 9.72
C HIS A 53 -0.76 -19.30 10.33
N GLU A 54 -1.94 -19.83 10.55
CA GLU A 54 -3.03 -19.08 11.15
C GLU A 54 -2.75 -18.83 12.63
N VAL A 55 -3.01 -17.58 13.05
CA VAL A 55 -3.01 -17.17 14.45
C VAL A 55 -4.42 -17.29 14.98
N ASP A 56 -4.70 -18.35 15.71
CA ASP A 56 -5.96 -18.52 16.39
C ASP A 56 -5.92 -17.79 17.74
N VAL A 57 -6.91 -16.93 17.95
CA VAL A 57 -7.06 -16.20 19.22
C VAL A 57 -8.17 -16.87 20.04
N GLY A 58 -7.79 -17.64 21.03
CA GLY A 58 -8.70 -18.32 21.94
C GLY A 58 -9.70 -17.36 22.59
N ARG A 59 -10.97 -17.70 22.54
CA ARG A 59 -12.02 -16.96 23.26
C ARG A 59 -12.05 -17.37 24.71
N TYR A 60 -11.73 -16.46 25.60
CA TYR A 60 -11.87 -16.64 27.04
C TYR A 60 -12.88 -15.61 27.60
N PRO A 61 -13.88 -16.03 28.36
CA PRO A 61 -14.99 -15.14 28.75
C PRO A 61 -14.60 -13.87 29.49
N LEU A 62 -13.44 -13.85 30.17
CA LEU A 62 -12.93 -12.67 30.88
C LEU A 62 -12.14 -11.72 29.97
N PHE A 63 -11.85 -12.09 28.72
CA PHE A 63 -11.24 -11.20 27.77
C PHE A 63 -12.29 -10.45 26.99
N GLU A 64 -12.59 -9.23 27.41
CA GLU A 64 -13.45 -8.32 26.61
C GLU A 64 -12.87 -8.10 25.21
N PHE A 65 -11.54 -7.92 25.13
CA PHE A 65 -10.78 -7.83 23.89
C PHE A 65 -9.75 -8.95 23.83
N PRO A 66 -9.93 -9.94 22.96
CA PRO A 66 -8.95 -11.03 22.81
C PRO A 66 -7.56 -10.48 22.46
N PRO A 67 -6.50 -10.86 23.21
CA PRO A 67 -5.15 -10.32 23.02
C PRO A 67 -4.45 -10.95 21.81
N TYR A 68 -4.76 -10.42 20.63
CA TYR A 68 -4.21 -10.89 19.36
C TYR A 68 -2.67 -10.84 19.34
N ASP A 69 -2.08 -9.79 19.87
CA ASP A 69 -0.64 -9.57 19.95
C ASP A 69 0.10 -10.67 20.71
N LEU A 70 -0.48 -11.15 21.82
CA LEU A 70 0.09 -12.26 22.58
C LEU A 70 -0.06 -13.59 21.83
N ALA A 71 -1.23 -13.86 21.22
CA ALA A 71 -1.43 -15.05 20.40
C ALA A 71 -0.48 -15.07 19.20
N LEU A 72 -0.26 -13.91 18.56
CA LEU A 72 0.68 -13.76 17.46
C LEU A 72 2.12 -14.07 17.92
N ALA A 73 2.53 -13.57 19.08
CA ALA A 73 3.87 -13.85 19.64
C ALA A 73 4.08 -15.35 19.89
N VAL A 74 3.08 -16.04 20.44
CA VAL A 74 3.14 -17.50 20.67
C VAL A 74 3.24 -18.23 19.33
N ARG A 75 2.40 -17.86 18.34
CA ARG A 75 2.43 -18.52 17.04
C ARG A 75 3.74 -18.28 16.30
N MET A 76 4.28 -17.08 16.32
CA MET A 76 5.62 -16.80 15.79
C MET A 76 6.69 -17.66 16.45
N HIS A 77 6.66 -17.79 17.78
CA HIS A 77 7.60 -18.60 18.53
C HIS A 77 7.58 -20.08 18.08
N GLU A 78 6.39 -20.65 17.93
CA GLU A 78 6.22 -22.01 17.41
C GLU A 78 6.80 -22.16 16.00
N VAL A 79 6.40 -21.27 15.08
CA VAL A 79 6.83 -21.31 13.66
C VAL A 79 8.35 -21.14 13.52
N VAL A 80 8.96 -20.23 14.30
CA VAL A 80 10.42 -20.07 14.33
C VAL A 80 11.12 -21.37 14.73
N ARG A 81 10.59 -22.07 15.71
CA ARG A 81 11.17 -23.34 16.21
C ARG A 81 11.01 -24.48 15.21
N GLU A 82 9.81 -24.66 14.70
CA GLU A 82 9.43 -25.77 13.81
C GLU A 82 10.13 -25.67 12.45
N HIS A 83 10.18 -24.45 11.89
CA HIS A 83 10.69 -24.20 10.54
C HIS A 83 12.07 -23.55 10.51
N LYS A 84 12.71 -23.38 11.68
CA LYS A 84 14.08 -22.81 11.80
C LYS A 84 14.19 -21.50 11.02
N LEU A 85 13.30 -20.54 11.30
CA LEU A 85 13.34 -19.25 10.62
C LEU A 85 14.65 -18.53 10.94
N ASP A 86 15.20 -17.85 9.94
CA ASP A 86 16.40 -17.01 10.07
C ASP A 86 16.05 -15.63 10.63
N LEU A 87 14.88 -15.07 10.21
CA LEU A 87 14.41 -13.77 10.65
C LEU A 87 12.88 -13.67 10.61
N LEU A 88 12.35 -12.69 11.34
CA LEU A 88 10.94 -12.23 11.28
C LEU A 88 10.89 -10.86 10.63
N HIS A 89 10.12 -10.71 9.56
CA HIS A 89 9.83 -9.44 8.92
C HIS A 89 8.42 -8.97 9.28
N CYS A 90 8.34 -7.89 10.03
CA CYS A 90 7.11 -7.29 10.52
C CYS A 90 6.71 -6.11 9.63
N HIS A 91 5.52 -6.15 9.05
CA HIS A 91 4.93 -5.01 8.40
C HIS A 91 4.05 -4.27 9.41
N TYR A 92 4.50 -3.17 9.94
CA TYR A 92 4.05 -2.32 11.05
C TYR A 92 4.82 -2.50 12.36
N ALA A 93 5.07 -1.38 13.03
CA ALA A 93 5.67 -1.34 14.36
C ALA A 93 4.76 -2.01 15.40
N ILE A 94 3.47 -1.73 15.36
CA ILE A 94 2.46 -2.33 16.24
C ILE A 94 1.29 -2.93 15.45
N PRO A 95 0.76 -4.09 15.84
CA PRO A 95 1.24 -4.95 16.94
C PRO A 95 2.40 -5.88 16.53
N HIS A 96 2.77 -5.92 15.24
CA HIS A 96 3.59 -6.98 14.66
C HIS A 96 5.02 -7.00 15.21
N ALA A 97 5.75 -5.86 15.19
CA ALA A 97 7.11 -5.82 15.73
C ALA A 97 7.13 -5.97 17.26
N THR A 98 6.09 -5.50 17.97
CA THR A 98 5.94 -5.76 19.41
C THR A 98 5.84 -7.25 19.70
N SER A 99 4.99 -7.97 18.96
CA SER A 99 4.81 -9.43 19.09
C SER A 99 6.10 -10.17 18.74
N ALA A 100 6.80 -9.74 17.69
CA ALA A 100 8.09 -10.32 17.30
C ALA A 100 9.18 -10.09 18.36
N TRP A 101 9.17 -8.93 19.01
CA TRP A 101 10.09 -8.68 20.14
C TRP A 101 9.80 -9.62 21.32
N ILE A 102 8.53 -9.85 21.67
CA ILE A 102 8.13 -10.81 22.69
C ILE A 102 8.63 -12.21 22.30
N THR A 103 8.38 -12.62 21.06
CA THR A 103 8.89 -13.89 20.50
C THR A 103 10.41 -14.02 20.67
N LYS A 104 11.16 -12.95 20.35
CA LYS A 104 12.60 -12.90 20.49
C LYS A 104 13.04 -13.10 21.95
N GLN A 105 12.31 -12.54 22.93
CA GLN A 105 12.62 -12.76 24.35
C GLN A 105 12.33 -14.21 24.77
N MET A 106 11.21 -14.81 24.33
CA MET A 106 10.88 -16.21 24.60
C MET A 106 11.97 -17.15 24.06
N LEU A 107 12.46 -16.92 22.85
CA LEU A 107 13.52 -17.70 22.23
C LEU A 107 14.86 -17.58 22.96
N LYS A 108 15.18 -16.41 23.53
CA LYS A 108 16.40 -16.19 24.32
C LYS A 108 16.47 -17.08 25.60
N GLU A 109 15.31 -17.32 26.21
CA GLU A 109 15.24 -18.28 27.36
C GLU A 109 15.59 -19.70 26.90
N GLU A 110 15.38 -20.02 25.64
CA GLU A 110 15.75 -21.28 25.01
C GLU A 110 17.18 -21.28 24.41
N LYS A 111 17.94 -20.22 24.62
CA LYS A 111 19.30 -19.99 24.05
C LYS A 111 19.29 -19.93 22.51
N ARG A 112 18.21 -19.42 21.94
CA ARG A 112 18.06 -19.13 20.51
C ARG A 112 17.94 -17.62 20.30
N ASP A 113 18.34 -17.15 19.14
CA ASP A 113 18.12 -15.76 18.73
C ASP A 113 17.37 -15.74 17.39
N ILE A 114 16.67 -14.67 17.14
CA ILE A 114 16.00 -14.35 15.89
C ILE A 114 16.16 -12.86 15.59
N LYS A 115 16.39 -12.53 14.34
CA LYS A 115 16.43 -11.12 13.91
C LYS A 115 15.03 -10.63 13.58
N VAL A 116 14.74 -9.40 13.98
CA VAL A 116 13.46 -8.72 13.73
C VAL A 116 13.70 -7.55 12.79
N VAL A 117 13.16 -7.64 11.60
CA VAL A 117 13.13 -6.57 10.61
C VAL A 117 11.74 -5.95 10.60
N THR A 118 11.64 -4.62 10.53
CA THR A 118 10.35 -3.94 10.52
C THR A 118 10.26 -2.94 9.38
N THR A 119 9.21 -3.07 8.56
CA THR A 119 8.83 -2.08 7.54
C THR A 119 7.68 -1.22 8.06
N LEU A 120 7.89 0.10 8.09
CA LEU A 120 6.91 1.10 8.47
C LEU A 120 6.08 1.50 7.26
N HIS A 121 4.74 1.53 7.41
CA HIS A 121 3.81 1.78 6.30
C HIS A 121 3.02 3.09 6.41
N GLY A 122 3.03 3.73 7.58
CA GLY A 122 2.47 5.06 7.80
C GLY A 122 1.35 5.12 8.83
N THR A 123 0.32 4.31 8.77
CA THR A 123 -0.77 4.34 9.77
C THR A 123 -0.25 4.11 11.18
N ASP A 124 0.73 3.23 11.33
CA ASP A 124 1.46 2.95 12.58
C ASP A 124 2.25 4.15 13.09
N ILE A 125 2.60 5.09 12.23
CA ILE A 125 3.42 6.26 12.56
C ILE A 125 2.56 7.52 12.68
N THR A 126 1.75 7.81 11.66
CA THR A 126 1.07 9.11 11.50
C THR A 126 -0.31 9.17 12.16
N ILE A 127 -0.90 8.02 12.51
CA ILE A 127 -2.24 7.92 13.10
C ILE A 127 -2.17 7.19 14.45
N VAL A 128 -1.97 5.87 14.42
CA VAL A 128 -2.04 5.04 15.62
C VAL A 128 -0.87 5.33 16.55
N GLY A 129 0.33 5.48 16.03
CA GLY A 129 1.52 5.79 16.82
C GLY A 129 1.52 7.19 17.44
N GLN A 130 0.64 8.10 17.00
CA GLN A 130 0.44 9.42 17.61
C GLN A 130 -0.56 9.40 18.77
N ASP A 131 -1.37 8.35 18.89
CA ASP A 131 -2.28 8.20 20.01
C ASP A 131 -1.48 7.98 21.30
N PRO A 132 -1.76 8.74 22.39
CA PRO A 132 -1.05 8.60 23.67
C PRO A 132 -1.04 7.16 24.22
N SER A 133 -2.08 6.37 23.93
CA SER A 133 -2.20 4.97 24.36
C SER A 133 -1.18 4.05 23.67
N PHE A 134 -0.71 4.43 22.49
CA PHE A 134 0.17 3.59 21.66
C PHE A 134 1.57 4.19 21.42
N HIS A 135 1.75 5.48 21.70
CA HIS A 135 2.99 6.18 21.36
C HIS A 135 4.24 5.51 21.93
N SER A 136 4.25 5.23 23.24
CA SER A 136 5.42 4.65 23.91
C SER A 136 5.74 3.24 23.44
N ILE A 137 4.73 2.40 23.19
CA ILE A 137 4.95 1.03 22.72
C ILE A 137 5.36 1.01 21.24
N THR A 138 4.86 1.95 20.42
CA THR A 138 5.29 2.12 19.04
C THR A 138 6.77 2.51 18.97
N LYS A 139 7.17 3.53 19.75
CA LYS A 139 8.57 3.94 19.89
C LYS A 139 9.46 2.76 20.32
N PHE A 140 9.05 2.04 21.36
CA PHE A 140 9.77 0.87 21.84
C PHE A 140 9.96 -0.18 20.75
N SER A 141 8.90 -0.50 19.99
CA SER A 141 8.94 -1.51 18.93
C SER A 141 9.88 -1.10 17.79
N ILE A 142 9.89 0.19 17.42
CA ILE A 142 10.83 0.77 16.46
C ILE A 142 12.27 0.59 16.95
N GLU A 143 12.56 1.01 18.19
CA GLU A 143 13.91 0.96 18.77
C GLU A 143 14.44 -0.46 19.01
N LYS A 144 13.57 -1.45 19.11
CA LYS A 144 13.92 -2.86 19.36
C LYS A 144 14.00 -3.73 18.10
N SER A 145 13.68 -3.20 16.95
CA SER A 145 13.91 -3.87 15.67
C SER A 145 15.41 -3.91 15.35
N ASP A 146 15.90 -5.04 14.83
CA ASP A 146 17.31 -5.19 14.42
C ASP A 146 17.60 -4.43 13.12
N ALA A 147 16.60 -4.28 12.25
CA ALA A 147 16.64 -3.41 11.06
C ALA A 147 15.28 -2.77 10.84
N LEU A 148 15.29 -1.55 10.30
CA LEU A 148 14.10 -0.75 10.07
C LEU A 148 14.08 -0.22 8.64
N THR A 149 12.92 -0.29 7.98
CA THR A 149 12.67 0.40 6.72
C THR A 149 11.42 1.25 6.77
N ALA A 150 11.40 2.29 5.95
CA ALA A 150 10.23 3.10 5.67
C ALA A 150 9.98 3.11 4.15
N VAL A 151 8.71 3.16 3.76
CA VAL A 151 8.31 3.09 2.35
C VAL A 151 8.57 4.40 1.58
N SER A 152 9.00 5.46 2.25
CA SER A 152 9.34 6.76 1.67
C SER A 152 10.26 7.57 2.58
N ARG A 153 10.96 8.56 2.03
CA ARG A 153 11.72 9.56 2.81
C ARG A 153 10.80 10.40 3.69
N TYR A 154 9.62 10.71 3.18
CA TYR A 154 8.60 11.39 3.99
C TYR A 154 8.32 10.59 5.27
N LEU A 155 8.01 9.30 5.16
CA LEU A 155 7.70 8.48 6.32
C LEU A 155 8.90 8.28 7.26
N GLN A 156 10.11 8.14 6.70
CA GLN A 156 11.35 8.12 7.48
C GLN A 156 11.46 9.37 8.36
N ASN A 157 11.30 10.56 7.77
CA ASN A 157 11.40 11.84 8.47
C ASN A 157 10.30 12.03 9.52
N GLU A 158 9.04 11.66 9.18
CA GLU A 158 7.93 11.67 10.12
C GLU A 158 8.20 10.75 11.32
N THR A 159 8.76 9.56 11.09
CA THR A 159 9.09 8.63 12.18
C THR A 159 10.16 9.21 13.10
N LEU A 160 11.25 9.73 12.53
CA LEU A 160 12.35 10.32 13.32
C LEU A 160 11.85 11.53 14.13
N SER A 161 11.01 12.37 13.55
CA SER A 161 10.43 13.55 14.20
C SER A 161 9.45 13.16 15.30
N ALA A 162 8.50 12.26 15.01
CA ALA A 162 7.43 11.90 15.93
C ALA A 162 7.91 11.15 17.18
N PHE A 163 8.90 10.27 17.03
CA PHE A 163 9.37 9.42 18.13
C PHE A 163 10.72 9.86 18.73
N GLY A 164 11.34 10.91 18.17
CA GLY A 164 12.62 11.41 18.69
C GLY A 164 13.72 10.36 18.72
N CYS A 165 13.71 9.42 17.78
CA CYS A 165 14.65 8.31 17.75
C CYS A 165 15.97 8.74 17.09
N THR A 166 16.90 9.24 17.89
CA THR A 166 18.20 9.74 17.42
C THR A 166 19.19 8.63 17.03
N ALA A 167 18.99 7.42 17.53
CA ALA A 167 19.84 6.25 17.27
C ALA A 167 19.27 5.29 16.21
N CYS A 168 18.04 5.51 15.75
CA CYS A 168 17.42 4.64 14.75
C CYS A 168 18.00 4.91 13.35
N ARG A 169 18.58 3.89 12.76
CA ARG A 169 18.84 3.88 11.33
C ARG A 169 17.61 3.29 10.63
N ILE A 170 16.93 4.10 9.83
CA ILE A 170 15.79 3.70 9.03
C ILE A 170 16.21 3.78 7.57
N ASP A 171 16.29 2.67 6.88
CA ASP A 171 16.58 2.65 5.45
C ASP A 171 15.28 2.90 4.67
N VAL A 172 15.37 3.60 3.54
CA VAL A 172 14.19 3.84 2.68
C VAL A 172 14.17 2.79 1.59
N ILE A 173 13.20 1.86 1.66
CA ILE A 173 12.90 0.88 0.62
C ILE A 173 11.47 1.13 0.15
N PRO A 174 11.27 1.67 -1.06
CA PRO A 174 9.94 2.02 -1.55
C PRO A 174 9.08 0.77 -1.81
N ASN A 175 7.77 0.98 -1.87
CA ASN A 175 6.89 -0.05 -2.43
C ASN A 175 7.19 -0.24 -3.91
N PHE A 176 6.78 -1.38 -4.44
CA PHE A 176 7.12 -1.82 -5.80
C PHE A 176 5.88 -2.34 -6.55
N ILE A 177 6.07 -2.56 -7.84
CA ILE A 177 5.09 -3.21 -8.71
C ILE A 177 5.78 -4.33 -9.51
N ASP A 178 4.99 -5.34 -9.88
CA ASP A 178 5.40 -6.26 -10.95
C ASP A 178 5.09 -5.64 -12.32
N PRO A 179 6.12 -5.24 -13.11
CA PRO A 179 5.91 -4.61 -14.41
C PRO A 179 5.16 -5.50 -15.40
N LYS A 180 5.15 -6.82 -15.18
CA LYS A 180 4.42 -7.77 -16.03
C LYS A 180 2.93 -7.78 -15.73
N VAL A 181 2.54 -7.48 -14.48
CA VAL A 181 1.14 -7.39 -14.07
C VAL A 181 0.54 -6.04 -14.48
N TYR A 182 1.26 -4.95 -14.23
CA TYR A 182 0.78 -3.58 -14.49
C TYR A 182 1.25 -3.08 -15.87
N ASP A 183 1.07 -3.89 -16.91
CA ASP A 183 1.31 -3.51 -18.30
C ASP A 183 -0.01 -3.35 -19.05
N ARG A 184 -0.32 -2.12 -19.49
CA ARG A 184 -1.52 -1.81 -20.27
C ARG A 184 -1.68 -2.70 -21.51
N ALA A 185 -0.59 -3.01 -22.19
CA ALA A 185 -0.61 -3.82 -23.42
C ALA A 185 -1.06 -5.27 -23.19
N ARG A 186 -1.02 -5.75 -21.96
CA ARG A 186 -1.47 -7.08 -21.57
C ARG A 186 -3.00 -7.22 -21.58
N TYR A 187 -3.73 -6.11 -21.53
CA TYR A 187 -5.18 -6.08 -21.41
C TYR A 187 -5.80 -5.51 -22.69
N ASP A 188 -6.72 -6.24 -23.29
CA ASP A 188 -7.26 -6.02 -24.64
C ASP A 188 -8.27 -4.87 -24.77
N GLY A 189 -8.45 -4.07 -23.75
CA GLY A 189 -9.41 -2.95 -23.76
C GLY A 189 -10.89 -3.33 -23.67
N GLN A 190 -11.24 -4.63 -23.59
CA GLN A 190 -12.65 -5.08 -23.48
C GLN A 190 -13.36 -4.45 -22.29
N LEU A 191 -12.62 -4.25 -21.18
CA LEU A 191 -13.17 -3.60 -19.99
C LEU A 191 -13.55 -2.14 -20.24
N ARG A 192 -12.80 -1.43 -21.10
CA ARG A 192 -13.11 -0.06 -21.49
C ARG A 192 -14.44 0.05 -22.25
N ALA A 193 -14.78 -0.94 -23.07
CA ALA A 193 -16.05 -1.00 -23.78
C ALA A 193 -17.26 -1.09 -22.84
N GLN A 194 -17.08 -1.62 -21.62
CA GLN A 194 -18.14 -1.70 -20.60
C GLN A 194 -18.45 -0.34 -19.95
N PHE A 195 -17.54 0.63 -20.06
CA PHE A 195 -17.67 1.97 -19.48
C PHE A 195 -18.08 3.05 -20.52
N ASP A 196 -18.79 2.71 -21.58
CA ASP A 196 -19.08 3.64 -22.69
C ASP A 196 -17.80 3.95 -23.51
N GLY A 197 -17.52 3.14 -24.52
CA GLY A 197 -16.24 3.09 -25.26
C GLY A 197 -15.69 4.41 -25.80
N ASN A 198 -16.51 5.46 -25.87
CA ASN A 198 -16.13 6.80 -26.35
C ASN A 198 -15.78 7.77 -25.19
N SER A 199 -16.10 7.43 -23.96
CA SER A 199 -15.83 8.28 -22.80
C SER A 199 -14.42 8.08 -22.25
N LYS A 200 -13.85 9.12 -21.65
CA LYS A 200 -12.62 9.03 -20.87
C LYS A 200 -12.89 8.36 -19.52
N VAL A 201 -11.97 7.54 -19.06
CA VAL A 201 -12.10 6.81 -17.79
C VAL A 201 -11.19 7.46 -16.74
N LEU A 202 -11.80 8.09 -15.75
CA LEU A 202 -11.12 8.51 -14.53
C LEU A 202 -11.26 7.39 -13.48
N MET A 203 -10.20 7.16 -12.70
CA MET A 203 -10.21 6.09 -11.70
C MET A 203 -9.68 6.57 -10.35
N HIS A 204 -10.25 5.99 -9.29
CA HIS A 204 -9.76 6.13 -7.92
C HIS A 204 -9.78 4.77 -7.21
N ILE A 205 -8.72 4.47 -6.46
CA ILE A 205 -8.60 3.24 -5.68
C ILE A 205 -8.15 3.59 -4.27
N SER A 206 -8.97 3.30 -3.26
CA SER A 206 -8.59 3.49 -1.86
C SER A 206 -9.53 2.74 -0.89
N ASN A 207 -9.27 2.86 0.41
CA ASN A 207 -10.11 2.33 1.48
C ASN A 207 -11.17 3.34 2.00
N PHE A 208 -11.55 4.32 1.21
CA PHE A 208 -12.61 5.32 1.43
C PHE A 208 -12.68 5.89 2.86
N ARG A 209 -11.53 6.26 3.41
CA ARG A 209 -11.40 6.94 4.71
C ARG A 209 -11.30 8.46 4.53
N PRO A 210 -11.58 9.27 5.55
CA PRO A 210 -11.55 10.74 5.47
C PRO A 210 -10.24 11.31 4.89
N VAL A 211 -9.09 10.69 5.21
CA VAL A 211 -7.79 11.08 4.66
C VAL A 211 -7.73 10.98 3.12
N LYS A 212 -8.57 10.16 2.50
CA LYS A 212 -8.59 9.94 1.04
C LYS A 212 -9.44 10.95 0.28
N ARG A 213 -10.28 11.76 0.99
CA ARG A 213 -11.08 12.85 0.41
C ARG A 213 -11.88 12.42 -0.82
N ILE A 214 -12.54 11.28 -0.75
CA ILE A 214 -13.22 10.69 -1.93
C ILE A 214 -14.38 11.55 -2.46
N ARG A 215 -14.95 12.46 -1.65
CA ARG A 215 -15.90 13.47 -2.13
C ARG A 215 -15.23 14.42 -3.14
N ASP A 216 -13.97 14.78 -2.91
CA ASP A 216 -13.23 15.63 -3.85
C ASP A 216 -12.92 14.90 -5.15
N VAL A 217 -12.74 13.56 -5.13
CA VAL A 217 -12.66 12.77 -6.38
C VAL A 217 -13.92 12.97 -7.22
N VAL A 218 -15.10 12.89 -6.59
CA VAL A 218 -16.40 13.10 -7.26
C VAL A 218 -16.54 14.53 -7.78
N ARG A 219 -16.11 15.54 -7.00
CA ARG A 219 -16.14 16.95 -7.42
C ARG A 219 -15.22 17.23 -8.62
N VAL A 220 -13.97 16.74 -8.56
CA VAL A 220 -13.03 16.83 -9.69
C VAL A 220 -13.65 16.18 -10.93
N PHE A 221 -14.19 14.97 -10.78
CA PHE A 221 -14.86 14.28 -11.87
C PHE A 221 -16.04 15.05 -12.44
N ALA A 222 -16.90 15.61 -11.59
CA ALA A 222 -18.06 16.38 -12.05
C ALA A 222 -17.64 17.57 -12.93
N ALA A 223 -16.60 18.31 -12.52
CA ALA A 223 -16.04 19.40 -13.32
C ALA A 223 -15.43 18.90 -14.65
N VAL A 224 -14.69 17.80 -14.61
CA VAL A 224 -14.10 17.19 -15.82
C VAL A 224 -15.20 16.75 -16.80
N ASN A 225 -16.24 16.07 -16.30
CA ASN A 225 -17.32 15.54 -17.15
C ASN A 225 -18.14 16.63 -17.86
N GLN A 226 -18.14 17.86 -17.35
CA GLN A 226 -18.76 19.02 -18.05
C GLN A 226 -17.99 19.42 -19.31
N ALA A 227 -16.66 19.24 -19.32
CA ALA A 227 -15.78 19.65 -20.40
C ALA A 227 -15.37 18.49 -21.34
N VAL A 228 -15.29 17.27 -20.81
CA VAL A 228 -14.84 16.07 -21.50
C VAL A 228 -15.76 14.91 -21.12
N PRO A 229 -16.48 14.30 -22.06
CA PRO A 229 -17.32 13.13 -21.79
C PRO A 229 -16.52 12.04 -21.07
N SER A 230 -16.91 11.72 -19.83
CA SER A 230 -16.12 10.87 -18.94
C SER A 230 -16.99 9.96 -18.10
N VAL A 231 -16.38 8.91 -17.55
CA VAL A 231 -16.92 8.07 -16.48
C VAL A 231 -15.91 8.02 -15.33
N LEU A 232 -16.39 7.89 -14.10
CA LEU A 232 -15.56 7.69 -12.92
C LEU A 232 -15.74 6.27 -12.38
N VAL A 233 -14.62 5.58 -12.18
CA VAL A 233 -14.59 4.24 -11.57
C VAL A 233 -13.95 4.34 -10.19
N MET A 234 -14.73 4.02 -9.16
CA MET A 234 -14.35 4.07 -7.74
C MET A 234 -14.18 2.64 -7.23
N VAL A 235 -12.93 2.25 -6.93
CA VAL A 235 -12.60 0.91 -6.42
C VAL A 235 -12.23 1.00 -4.94
N GLY A 236 -12.85 0.15 -4.15
CA GLY A 236 -12.67 0.10 -2.72
C GLY A 236 -13.96 0.31 -1.95
N ASP A 237 -13.82 0.40 -0.64
CA ASP A 237 -14.93 0.56 0.29
C ASP A 237 -14.44 1.20 1.58
N GLY A 238 -15.37 1.82 2.34
CA GLY A 238 -15.04 2.45 3.61
C GLY A 238 -16.12 3.42 4.10
N PRO A 239 -15.88 4.07 5.24
CA PRO A 239 -16.90 4.88 5.91
C PRO A 239 -17.45 6.03 5.05
N ASP A 240 -16.63 6.62 4.18
CA ASP A 240 -17.02 7.79 3.40
C ASP A 240 -17.75 7.44 2.09
N ARG A 241 -18.00 6.13 1.80
CA ARG A 241 -18.67 5.71 0.56
C ARG A 241 -20.04 6.35 0.38
N GLY A 242 -20.86 6.32 1.42
CA GLY A 242 -22.22 6.90 1.38
C GLY A 242 -22.21 8.40 1.08
N ASP A 243 -21.22 9.12 1.62
CA ASP A 243 -21.06 10.56 1.37
C ASP A 243 -20.64 10.84 -0.08
N ALA A 244 -19.77 10.02 -0.66
CA ALA A 244 -19.38 10.16 -2.06
C ALA A 244 -20.53 9.83 -3.02
N GLU A 245 -21.34 8.81 -2.72
CA GLU A 245 -22.55 8.49 -3.49
C GLU A 245 -23.60 9.60 -3.41
N LYS A 246 -23.74 10.24 -2.24
CA LYS A 246 -24.60 11.41 -2.05
C LYS A 246 -24.10 12.60 -2.86
N GLU A 247 -22.81 12.92 -2.79
CA GLU A 247 -22.17 13.99 -3.55
C GLU A 247 -22.39 13.80 -5.07
N ALA A 248 -22.25 12.57 -5.56
CA ALA A 248 -22.48 12.27 -6.98
C ALA A 248 -23.93 12.57 -7.43
N ARG A 249 -24.91 12.26 -6.58
CA ARG A 249 -26.33 12.60 -6.83
C ARG A 249 -26.57 14.10 -6.80
N GLU A 250 -26.04 14.80 -5.82
CA GLU A 250 -26.18 16.26 -5.66
C GLU A 250 -25.58 17.03 -6.85
N LEU A 251 -24.48 16.51 -7.42
CA LEU A 251 -23.83 17.06 -8.60
C LEU A 251 -24.42 16.55 -9.93
N GLY A 252 -25.41 15.65 -9.90
CA GLY A 252 -26.10 15.12 -11.08
C GLY A 252 -25.23 14.22 -11.95
N VAL A 253 -24.18 13.60 -11.39
CA VAL A 253 -23.24 12.72 -12.11
C VAL A 253 -23.31 11.25 -11.69
N ASP A 254 -24.27 10.89 -10.84
CA ASP A 254 -24.42 9.54 -10.26
C ASP A 254 -24.47 8.42 -11.30
N LYS A 255 -25.10 8.67 -12.47
CA LYS A 255 -25.18 7.70 -13.59
C LYS A 255 -23.85 7.46 -14.30
N ARG A 256 -22.85 8.29 -14.04
CA ARG A 256 -21.51 8.23 -14.62
C ARG A 256 -20.43 7.83 -13.60
N VAL A 257 -20.83 7.53 -12.35
CA VAL A 257 -19.92 7.09 -11.29
C VAL A 257 -20.21 5.63 -10.93
N HIS A 258 -19.21 4.77 -11.09
CA HIS A 258 -19.31 3.33 -10.85
C HIS A 258 -18.57 2.96 -9.56
N PHE A 259 -19.27 2.62 -8.48
CA PHE A 259 -18.70 2.12 -7.24
C PHE A 259 -18.60 0.59 -7.29
N LEU A 260 -17.41 0.06 -7.52
CA LEU A 260 -17.20 -1.37 -7.74
C LEU A 260 -16.95 -2.18 -6.45
N GLY A 261 -16.79 -1.51 -5.30
CA GLY A 261 -16.42 -2.18 -4.07
C GLY A 261 -14.97 -2.69 -4.08
N LYS A 262 -14.69 -3.67 -3.22
CA LYS A 262 -13.36 -4.29 -3.11
C LYS A 262 -13.12 -5.26 -4.25
N ILE A 263 -11.98 -5.14 -4.92
CA ILE A 263 -11.59 -5.97 -6.06
C ILE A 263 -10.19 -6.54 -5.80
N ASP A 264 -10.01 -7.83 -6.09
CA ASP A 264 -8.75 -8.54 -5.83
C ASP A 264 -7.63 -8.11 -6.77
N SER A 265 -7.94 -7.95 -8.06
CA SER A 265 -6.98 -7.52 -9.08
C SER A 265 -7.43 -6.22 -9.74
N VAL A 266 -6.69 -5.15 -9.53
CA VAL A 266 -6.98 -3.82 -10.07
C VAL A 266 -6.27 -3.53 -11.40
N ALA A 267 -5.31 -4.35 -11.80
CA ALA A 267 -4.50 -4.11 -12.99
C ALA A 267 -5.32 -4.04 -14.29
N PRO A 268 -6.32 -4.91 -14.55
CA PRO A 268 -7.18 -4.78 -15.73
C PRO A 268 -7.97 -3.47 -15.77
N LEU A 269 -8.43 -3.01 -14.60
CA LEU A 269 -9.15 -1.75 -14.48
C LEU A 269 -8.22 -0.55 -14.76
N LEU A 270 -7.04 -0.54 -14.13
CA LEU A 270 -6.03 0.51 -14.33
C LEU A 270 -5.55 0.59 -15.78
N ALA A 271 -5.46 -0.54 -16.48
CA ALA A 271 -5.14 -0.57 -17.90
C ALA A 271 -6.20 0.15 -18.77
N ALA A 272 -7.47 0.21 -18.33
CA ALA A 272 -8.54 0.93 -19.00
C ALA A 272 -8.58 2.43 -18.64
N ALA A 273 -7.89 2.87 -17.57
CA ALA A 273 -7.95 4.25 -17.08
C ALA A 273 -7.18 5.24 -17.96
N ASP A 274 -7.77 6.40 -18.22
CA ASP A 274 -7.09 7.54 -18.85
C ASP A 274 -6.36 8.41 -17.82
N LEU A 275 -6.94 8.58 -16.61
CA LEU A 275 -6.34 9.31 -15.50
C LEU A 275 -6.67 8.62 -14.17
N PHE A 276 -5.78 8.77 -13.21
CA PHE A 276 -5.97 8.35 -11.84
C PHE A 276 -6.05 9.58 -10.92
N VAL A 277 -7.08 9.68 -10.07
CA VAL A 277 -7.32 10.83 -9.20
C VAL A 277 -7.09 10.45 -7.75
N LEU A 278 -6.16 11.14 -7.05
CA LEU A 278 -5.79 10.85 -5.66
C LEU A 278 -5.65 12.15 -4.84
N PRO A 279 -6.76 12.76 -4.39
CA PRO A 279 -6.77 14.04 -3.67
C PRO A 279 -6.51 13.91 -2.17
N SER A 280 -5.78 12.88 -1.74
CA SER A 280 -5.57 12.56 -0.33
C SER A 280 -4.95 13.71 0.47
N ASN A 281 -5.35 13.86 1.74
CA ASN A 281 -4.71 14.80 2.66
C ASN A 281 -3.24 14.45 2.92
N SER A 282 -2.93 13.15 2.95
CA SER A 282 -1.58 12.62 3.10
C SER A 282 -1.53 11.18 2.58
N GLU A 283 -0.40 10.83 2.01
CA GLU A 283 -0.04 9.48 1.62
C GLU A 283 1.33 9.13 2.20
N SER A 284 1.47 7.95 2.77
CA SER A 284 2.81 7.50 3.21
C SER A 284 3.73 7.20 2.03
N PHE A 285 3.12 6.75 0.91
CA PHE A 285 3.79 6.47 -0.35
C PHE A 285 2.85 6.73 -1.54
N GLY A 286 1.68 6.07 -1.57
CA GLY A 286 0.72 6.14 -2.67
C GLY A 286 0.82 4.93 -3.61
N LEU A 287 0.74 3.70 -3.06
CA LEU A 287 0.82 2.47 -3.86
C LEU A 287 -0.18 2.45 -5.02
N SER A 288 -1.43 2.86 -4.82
CA SER A 288 -2.43 2.90 -5.89
C SER A 288 -2.07 3.91 -7.00
N ALA A 289 -1.37 4.99 -6.68
CA ALA A 289 -0.81 5.90 -7.68
C ALA A 289 0.33 5.22 -8.46
N LEU A 290 1.22 4.50 -7.79
CA LEU A 290 2.29 3.73 -8.45
C LEU A 290 1.71 2.68 -9.39
N GLU A 291 0.71 1.91 -8.96
CA GLU A 291 0.01 0.92 -9.78
C GLU A 291 -0.64 1.56 -11.02
N ALA A 292 -1.23 2.75 -10.86
CA ALA A 292 -1.80 3.54 -11.96
C ALA A 292 -0.72 4.02 -12.94
N LEU A 293 0.38 4.60 -12.45
CA LEU A 293 1.51 5.02 -13.28
C LEU A 293 2.08 3.85 -14.09
N ALA A 294 2.31 2.72 -13.45
CA ALA A 294 2.83 1.51 -14.09
C ALA A 294 1.91 1.01 -15.22
N SER A 295 0.60 1.17 -15.05
CA SER A 295 -0.42 0.89 -16.07
C SER A 295 -0.55 2.01 -17.12
N GLY A 296 0.27 3.05 -17.08
CA GLY A 296 0.23 4.17 -18.01
C GLY A 296 -0.96 5.11 -17.80
N ALA A 297 -1.52 5.18 -16.60
CA ALA A 297 -2.53 6.17 -16.22
C ALA A 297 -1.86 7.33 -15.46
N PRO A 298 -1.73 8.54 -16.05
CA PRO A 298 -1.18 9.68 -15.34
C PRO A 298 -1.99 10.03 -14.10
N VAL A 299 -1.32 10.53 -13.06
CA VAL A 299 -1.93 10.80 -11.77
C VAL A 299 -2.25 12.28 -11.60
N ILE A 300 -3.49 12.60 -11.22
CA ILE A 300 -3.86 13.89 -10.66
C ILE A 300 -3.93 13.70 -9.14
N GLY A 301 -3.01 14.27 -8.41
CA GLY A 301 -2.88 14.04 -6.98
C GLY A 301 -2.56 15.28 -6.18
N THR A 302 -2.35 15.09 -4.87
CA THR A 302 -1.96 16.17 -3.96
C THR A 302 -0.45 16.20 -3.72
N LYS A 303 0.10 17.37 -3.57
CA LYS A 303 1.50 17.59 -3.17
C LYS A 303 1.65 17.39 -1.65
N ALA A 304 1.34 16.16 -1.17
CA ALA A 304 1.27 15.85 0.25
C ALA A 304 1.86 14.46 0.56
N GLY A 305 2.54 14.37 1.70
CA GLY A 305 3.15 13.12 2.15
C GLY A 305 4.23 12.59 1.21
N GLY A 306 4.26 11.28 1.03
CA GLY A 306 5.19 10.58 0.13
C GLY A 306 4.75 10.57 -1.34
N LEU A 307 3.57 11.10 -1.71
CA LEU A 307 3.10 11.08 -3.09
C LEU A 307 4.04 11.81 -4.07
N PRO A 308 4.70 12.94 -3.72
CA PRO A 308 5.70 13.58 -4.56
C PRO A 308 6.95 12.74 -4.84
N GLU A 309 7.20 11.69 -4.05
CA GLU A 309 8.30 10.75 -4.31
C GLU A 309 7.93 9.73 -5.40
N VAL A 310 6.64 9.52 -5.64
CA VAL A 310 6.09 8.58 -6.62
C VAL A 310 5.78 9.29 -7.94
N VAL A 311 5.06 10.41 -7.87
CA VAL A 311 4.59 11.18 -9.05
C VAL A 311 5.58 12.30 -9.36
N ARG A 312 6.13 12.31 -10.57
CA ARG A 312 6.90 13.44 -11.08
C ARG A 312 5.96 14.50 -11.63
N ASP A 313 5.85 15.61 -10.90
CA ASP A 313 4.95 16.72 -11.23
C ASP A 313 5.25 17.30 -12.62
N GLY A 314 4.23 17.38 -13.48
CA GLY A 314 4.33 17.82 -14.88
C GLY A 314 4.84 16.75 -15.87
N GLU A 315 5.38 15.62 -15.41
CA GLU A 315 5.94 14.56 -16.26
C GLU A 315 5.12 13.28 -16.28
N THR A 316 4.77 12.74 -15.09
CA THR A 316 4.00 11.50 -14.95
C THR A 316 2.61 11.75 -14.39
N GLY A 317 2.32 12.99 -14.02
CA GLY A 317 1.05 13.44 -13.46
C GLY A 317 1.13 14.91 -13.08
N VAL A 318 0.12 15.40 -12.39
CA VAL A 318 0.09 16.77 -11.85
C VAL A 318 -0.26 16.72 -10.37
N LEU A 319 0.52 17.47 -9.56
CA LEU A 319 0.35 17.56 -8.12
C LEU A 319 -0.16 18.96 -7.74
N CYS A 320 -1.35 19.01 -7.14
CA CYS A 320 -2.00 20.22 -6.66
C CYS A 320 -1.92 20.34 -5.14
N PRO A 321 -2.17 21.52 -4.56
CA PRO A 321 -2.39 21.65 -3.12
C PRO A 321 -3.55 20.77 -2.62
N VAL A 322 -3.50 20.37 -1.35
CA VAL A 322 -4.61 19.62 -0.73
C VAL A 322 -5.88 20.48 -0.74
N GLY A 323 -6.97 19.92 -1.26
CA GLY A 323 -8.28 20.61 -1.34
C GLY A 323 -8.46 21.49 -2.59
N ASP A 324 -7.48 21.61 -3.44
CA ASP A 324 -7.56 22.37 -4.69
C ASP A 324 -8.29 21.57 -5.78
N VAL A 325 -9.59 21.39 -5.62
CA VAL A 325 -10.46 20.66 -6.55
C VAL A 325 -10.47 21.29 -7.94
N GLU A 326 -10.49 22.62 -8.01
CA GLU A 326 -10.51 23.35 -9.28
C GLU A 326 -9.20 23.17 -10.05
N GLY A 327 -8.06 23.33 -9.39
CA GLY A 327 -6.75 23.10 -10.00
C GLY A 327 -6.60 21.65 -10.51
N MET A 328 -7.06 20.67 -9.73
CA MET A 328 -7.06 19.26 -10.17
C MET A 328 -7.95 19.05 -11.39
N ALA A 329 -9.16 19.63 -11.41
CA ALA A 329 -10.06 19.52 -12.55
C ALA A 329 -9.48 20.17 -13.80
N HIS A 330 -8.93 21.38 -13.70
CA HIS A 330 -8.27 22.06 -14.79
C HIS A 330 -7.10 21.26 -15.36
N ALA A 331 -6.24 20.70 -14.49
CA ALA A 331 -5.13 19.86 -14.91
C ALA A 331 -5.60 18.59 -15.63
N ALA A 332 -6.65 17.94 -15.13
CA ALA A 332 -7.24 16.75 -15.75
C ALA A 332 -7.83 17.08 -17.14
N ILE A 333 -8.59 18.16 -17.27
CA ILE A 333 -9.18 18.62 -18.55
C ILE A 333 -8.07 18.91 -19.57
N ALA A 334 -7.03 19.67 -19.17
CA ALA A 334 -5.93 20.03 -20.05
C ALA A 334 -5.14 18.81 -20.57
N ILE A 335 -5.06 17.73 -19.79
CA ILE A 335 -4.42 16.48 -20.23
C ILE A 335 -5.36 15.70 -21.16
N LEU A 336 -6.64 15.60 -20.83
CA LEU A 336 -7.59 14.77 -21.57
C LEU A 336 -7.99 15.36 -22.92
N GLN A 337 -7.94 16.70 -23.09
CA GLN A 337 -8.23 17.38 -24.35
C GLN A 337 -7.05 17.38 -25.32
N ASP A 338 -5.83 17.12 -24.84
CA ASP A 338 -4.61 17.06 -25.65
C ASP A 338 -4.11 15.61 -25.73
N ALA A 339 -4.42 14.95 -26.83
CA ALA A 339 -4.08 13.53 -27.03
C ALA A 339 -2.57 13.27 -27.03
N ASP A 340 -1.77 14.18 -27.59
CA ASP A 340 -0.31 14.04 -27.67
C ASP A 340 0.33 14.21 -26.28
N ARG A 341 -0.14 15.19 -25.52
CA ARG A 341 0.24 15.41 -24.13
C ARG A 341 -0.10 14.19 -23.27
N TRP A 342 -1.33 13.69 -23.36
CA TRP A 342 -1.76 12.49 -22.63
C TRP A 342 -0.87 11.30 -22.98
N GLN A 343 -0.66 11.03 -24.28
CA GLN A 343 0.14 9.89 -24.72
C GLN A 343 1.60 9.98 -24.25
N THR A 344 2.17 11.19 -24.28
CA THR A 344 3.53 11.44 -23.80
C THR A 344 3.63 11.21 -22.29
N MET A 345 2.68 11.74 -21.51
CA MET A 345 2.64 11.58 -20.06
C MET A 345 2.38 10.12 -19.67
N SER A 346 1.48 9.42 -20.35
CA SER A 346 1.18 8.01 -20.14
C SER A 346 2.41 7.10 -20.36
N ARG A 347 3.16 7.32 -21.44
CA ARG A 347 4.41 6.58 -21.70
C ARG A 347 5.48 6.86 -20.65
N ARG A 348 5.64 8.13 -20.24
CA ARG A 348 6.58 8.52 -19.19
C ARG A 348 6.19 7.91 -17.84
N ALA A 349 4.91 7.91 -17.49
CA ALA A 349 4.39 7.30 -16.27
C ALA A 349 4.77 5.83 -16.18
N ALA A 350 4.49 5.04 -17.23
CA ALA A 350 4.81 3.63 -17.26
C ALA A 350 6.33 3.35 -17.23
N ALA A 351 7.11 4.16 -17.93
CA ALA A 351 8.58 4.02 -17.96
C ALA A 351 9.20 4.33 -16.58
N ASP A 352 8.83 5.47 -15.97
CA ASP A 352 9.33 5.91 -14.67
C ASP A 352 8.98 4.91 -13.55
N ALA A 353 7.76 4.38 -13.56
CA ALA A 353 7.33 3.38 -12.58
C ALA A 353 8.16 2.08 -12.70
N ARG A 354 8.44 1.62 -13.92
CA ARG A 354 9.26 0.44 -14.18
C ARG A 354 10.73 0.65 -13.82
N GLU A 355 11.28 1.82 -14.09
CA GLU A 355 12.69 2.14 -13.82
C GLU A 355 12.96 2.25 -12.31
N ARG A 356 12.05 2.85 -11.56
CA ARG A 356 12.30 3.22 -10.15
C ARG A 356 11.72 2.24 -9.14
N PHE A 357 10.71 1.47 -9.53
CA PHE A 357 9.91 0.68 -8.60
C PHE A 357 9.65 -0.74 -9.08
N ALA A 358 10.50 -1.27 -9.96
CA ALA A 358 10.40 -2.66 -10.39
C ALA A 358 10.61 -3.62 -9.22
N MET A 359 9.78 -4.64 -9.15
CA MET A 359 9.79 -5.65 -8.08
C MET A 359 11.18 -6.27 -7.89
N ASP A 360 11.86 -6.64 -8.97
CA ASP A 360 13.15 -7.34 -8.87
C ASP A 360 14.20 -6.50 -8.16
N ASP A 361 14.30 -5.21 -8.49
CA ASP A 361 15.30 -4.29 -7.91
C ASP A 361 14.99 -3.95 -6.44
N ILE A 362 13.71 -3.86 -6.10
CA ILE A 362 13.30 -3.55 -4.73
C ILE A 362 13.42 -4.77 -3.82
N VAL A 363 13.08 -5.96 -4.32
CA VAL A 363 13.24 -7.21 -3.56
C VAL A 363 14.72 -7.50 -3.29
N GLU A 364 15.63 -7.17 -4.20
CA GLU A 364 17.08 -7.26 -3.97
C GLU A 364 17.52 -6.39 -2.80
N GLN A 365 17.00 -5.16 -2.67
CA GLN A 365 17.28 -4.30 -1.53
C GLN A 365 16.82 -4.92 -0.19
N TYR A 366 15.67 -5.61 -0.18
CA TYR A 366 15.23 -6.34 1.00
C TYR A 366 16.14 -7.54 1.32
N GLU A 367 16.58 -8.31 0.30
CA GLU A 367 17.53 -9.42 0.50
C GLU A 367 18.86 -8.93 1.07
N ASP A 368 19.38 -7.80 0.60
CA ASP A 368 20.61 -7.21 1.11
C ASP A 368 20.46 -6.70 2.54
N MET A 369 19.33 -6.08 2.86
CA MET A 369 19.01 -5.70 4.24
C MET A 369 18.94 -6.94 5.15
N TYR A 370 18.32 -8.04 4.71
CA TYR A 370 18.27 -9.28 5.50
C TYR A 370 19.65 -9.85 5.75
N LYS A 371 20.52 -9.90 4.73
CA LYS A 371 21.92 -10.34 4.88
C LYS A 371 22.67 -9.47 5.91
N HIS A 372 22.50 -8.15 5.85
CA HIS A 372 23.12 -7.23 6.84
C HIS A 372 22.57 -7.42 8.26
N ALA A 373 21.27 -7.66 8.40
CA ALA A 373 20.66 -7.92 9.71
C ALA A 373 21.13 -9.24 10.34
N LEU A 374 21.44 -10.24 9.49
CA LEU A 374 21.91 -11.55 9.94
C LEU A 374 23.42 -11.61 10.22
N ALA A 375 24.21 -10.71 9.63
CA ALA A 375 25.64 -10.60 9.85
C ALA A 375 25.96 -10.05 11.26
#